data_81c5fd6dc0cd990d5cb62e431de0909f
#
_entry.id   81c5fd6dc0cd990d5cb62e431de0909f
#
_cell.length_a   1.000
_cell.length_b   1.000
_cell.length_c   1.000
_cell.angle_alpha   90.00
_cell.angle_beta   90.00
_cell.angle_gamma   90.00
#
_symmetry.space_group_name_H-M   'P 1'
#
loop_
_entity.id
_entity.type
_entity.pdbx_description
1 polymer ?
#
loop_
_entity_poly.entity_id
_entity_poly.type
_entity_poly.pdbx_seq_one_letter_code
_entity_poly.pdbx_strand_id
1 'polypeptide(L)'
;YLQWLAAETRTLHEPAAPLYGVRYEVTDAQVTLAPAQGAEDNFASTAPVVMADWVEAEQLFGCVRQFNGAITLQPGLVHQANGGVLVLSLRTLLAQPLLWVRLKNMVTRQRFDWLSMDESRPLPVSIPSMPLSLKIILVGERESLADFQEMEPELAAQAIYSEYEDTLQFADADTLKAWCQWVWQNAQQLELPGPAADAWPLLIDEGTRYTGDQETLPLSPLWITRQLREAAAFCEGEEITGEAMQTMLARRVWREGYLAERMQDEILQEQILIETEGECVGQINALSVIEFPGHPRAFGEPSRISCVVHIGDGEFIDVERKAELGGNIHAKGMMIMQ
;
A
#
# COMPACT_ATOMS: atom_id res chain seq x y z
N TYR A 1 1.26 10.48 -6.56
CA TYR A 1 -0.18 10.70 -6.35
C TYR A 1 -0.46 11.53 -5.09
N LEU A 2 0.01 11.11 -3.90
CA LEU A 2 -0.22 11.85 -2.65
C LEU A 2 0.32 13.28 -2.69
N GLN A 3 1.47 13.51 -3.31
CA GLN A 3 2.02 14.85 -3.51
C GLN A 3 1.16 15.69 -4.45
N TRP A 4 0.67 15.09 -5.53
CA TRP A 4 -0.27 15.73 -6.45
C TRP A 4 -1.59 16.04 -5.75
N LEU A 5 -2.16 15.07 -5.04
CA LEU A 5 -3.39 15.25 -4.27
C LEU A 5 -3.26 16.35 -3.23
N ALA A 6 -2.11 16.44 -2.54
CA ALA A 6 -1.83 17.50 -1.59
C ALA A 6 -1.73 18.88 -2.28
N ALA A 7 -1.15 18.95 -3.48
CA ALA A 7 -1.08 20.17 -4.27
C ALA A 7 -2.45 20.63 -4.74
N GLU A 8 -3.25 19.72 -5.31
CA GLU A 8 -4.63 20.00 -5.72
C GLU A 8 -5.52 20.42 -4.54
N THR A 9 -5.39 19.74 -3.41
CA THR A 9 -6.12 20.08 -2.20
C THR A 9 -5.80 21.49 -1.71
N ARG A 10 -4.53 21.91 -1.82
CA ARG A 10 -4.13 23.28 -1.50
C ARG A 10 -4.74 24.32 -2.44
N THR A 11 -4.86 24.01 -3.72
CA THR A 11 -5.47 24.92 -4.72
C THR A 11 -6.97 25.03 -4.58
N LEU A 12 -7.65 23.94 -4.19
CA LEU A 12 -9.10 23.88 -4.00
C LEU A 12 -9.53 24.39 -2.61
N HIS A 13 -8.58 24.52 -1.70
CA HIS A 13 -8.86 24.98 -0.36
C HIS A 13 -8.77 26.50 -0.30
N GLU A 14 -9.91 27.17 -0.43
CA GLU A 14 -10.00 28.58 -0.05
C GLU A 14 -9.65 28.70 1.43
N PRO A 15 -8.70 29.57 1.80
CA PRO A 15 -8.39 29.78 3.20
C PRO A 15 -9.65 30.31 3.87
N ALA A 16 -10.35 29.42 4.58
CA ALA A 16 -11.44 29.84 5.45
C ALA A 16 -10.83 30.79 6.46
N ALA A 17 -11.15 32.08 6.31
CA ALA A 17 -10.72 33.07 7.28
C ALA A 17 -11.03 32.55 8.69
N PRO A 18 -10.44 32.97 9.57
CA PRO A 18 -9.85 33.01 10.88
C PRO A 18 -9.82 31.74 11.75
N LEU A 19 -10.24 30.57 11.31
CA LEU A 19 -10.18 29.33 12.12
C LEU A 19 -8.74 28.87 12.39
N TYR A 20 -7.78 29.32 11.59
CA TYR A 20 -6.36 28.98 11.70
C TYR A 20 -5.61 29.77 12.76
N GLY A 21 -6.23 30.79 13.27
CA GLY A 21 -5.58 31.73 14.15
C GLY A 21 -5.91 31.51 15.61
N VAL A 22 -6.08 30.28 16.07
CA VAL A 22 -6.42 30.00 17.47
C VAL A 22 -5.25 29.32 18.17
N ARG A 23 -4.91 29.80 19.34
CA ARG A 23 -3.93 29.20 20.26
C ARG A 23 -4.51 29.04 21.64
N TYR A 24 -3.89 28.18 22.43
CA TYR A 24 -4.20 28.07 23.85
C TYR A 24 -3.22 28.91 24.69
N GLU A 25 -3.74 29.73 25.56
CA GLU A 25 -2.96 30.43 26.58
C GLU A 25 -3.15 29.75 27.92
N VAL A 26 -2.05 29.43 28.57
CA VAL A 26 -2.03 28.81 29.90
C VAL A 26 -1.53 29.83 30.89
N THR A 27 -2.36 30.23 31.83
CA THR A 27 -2.04 31.17 32.91
C THR A 27 -2.57 30.62 34.26
N ASP A 28 -1.71 30.50 35.25
CA ASP A 28 -2.08 30.15 36.65
C ASP A 28 -3.14 29.03 36.77
N ALA A 29 -2.94 27.91 36.10
CA ALA A 29 -3.86 26.76 36.06
C ALA A 29 -5.20 27.03 35.32
N GLN A 30 -5.30 28.07 34.55
CA GLN A 30 -6.38 28.29 33.60
C GLN A 30 -5.90 28.19 32.17
N VAL A 31 -6.73 27.60 31.31
CA VAL A 31 -6.46 27.49 29.87
C VAL A 31 -7.56 28.23 29.12
N THR A 32 -7.18 29.17 28.30
CA THR A 32 -8.08 29.97 27.47
C THR A 32 -7.70 29.89 25.99
N LEU A 33 -8.66 30.13 25.10
CA LEU A 33 -8.44 30.30 23.70
C LEU A 33 -8.15 31.74 23.37
N ALA A 34 -7.12 31.98 22.59
CA ALA A 34 -6.74 33.32 22.12
C ALA A 34 -6.46 33.30 20.61
N PRO A 35 -6.50 34.46 19.92
CA PRO A 35 -6.04 34.54 18.54
C PRO A 35 -4.55 34.18 18.43
N ALA A 36 -4.16 33.44 17.38
CA ALA A 36 -2.79 33.15 17.09
C ALA A 36 -2.00 34.42 16.72
N GLN A 37 -0.75 34.52 17.13
CA GLN A 37 0.07 35.71 16.92
C GLN A 37 1.11 35.54 15.81
N GLY A 38 1.25 34.33 15.23
CA GLY A 38 2.22 34.07 14.16
C GLY A 38 2.38 32.61 13.78
N ALA A 39 3.27 32.34 12.84
CA ALA A 39 3.52 31.00 12.32
C ALA A 39 4.19 30.03 13.32
N GLU A 40 4.74 30.55 14.42
CA GLU A 40 5.35 29.76 15.48
C GLU A 40 4.34 29.24 16.49
N ASP A 41 3.09 29.66 16.35
CA ASP A 41 2.00 29.23 17.23
C ASP A 41 1.58 27.80 16.84
N ASN A 42 1.81 26.83 17.70
CA ASN A 42 1.62 25.39 17.44
C ASN A 42 0.19 24.98 17.05
N PHE A 43 -0.77 25.90 17.22
CA PHE A 43 -2.18 25.70 16.90
C PHE A 43 -2.65 26.55 15.72
N ALA A 44 -1.74 27.31 15.12
CA ALA A 44 -2.01 28.10 13.91
C ALA A 44 -1.22 27.53 12.75
N SER A 45 -1.86 27.36 11.63
CA SER A 45 -1.23 26.92 10.42
C SER A 45 -1.88 27.54 9.19
N THR A 46 -1.11 27.79 8.16
CA THR A 46 -1.61 28.30 6.89
C THR A 46 -1.93 27.11 5.98
N ALA A 47 -3.21 26.72 5.92
CA ALA A 47 -3.73 25.66 5.06
C ALA A 47 -2.84 24.40 5.04
N PRO A 48 -2.63 23.73 6.15
CA PRO A 48 -1.70 22.62 6.25
C PRO A 48 -2.24 21.38 5.56
N VAL A 49 -1.36 20.65 4.95
CA VAL A 49 -1.60 19.26 4.56
C VAL A 49 -0.67 18.40 5.41
N VAL A 50 -1.26 17.64 6.31
CA VAL A 50 -0.54 16.75 7.23
C VAL A 50 -0.79 15.31 6.80
N MET A 51 0.27 14.53 6.65
CA MET A 51 0.20 13.12 6.23
C MET A 51 0.84 12.24 7.29
N ALA A 52 0.18 11.15 7.63
CA ALA A 52 0.72 10.14 8.53
C ALA A 52 0.27 8.73 8.12
N ASP A 53 1.22 7.82 8.08
CA ASP A 53 0.97 6.42 7.75
C ASP A 53 0.53 5.64 9.00
N TRP A 54 1.26 5.77 10.10
CA TRP A 54 0.91 5.17 11.38
C TRP A 54 0.91 6.23 12.48
N VAL A 55 -0.12 6.24 13.30
CA VAL A 55 -0.27 7.20 14.40
C VAL A 55 -0.82 6.53 15.63
N GLU A 56 -0.35 7.00 16.78
CA GLU A 56 -0.91 6.68 18.09
C GLU A 56 -1.84 7.82 18.56
N ALA A 57 -2.67 7.53 19.55
CA ALA A 57 -3.66 8.49 20.05
C ALA A 57 -3.04 9.82 20.50
N GLU A 58 -1.90 9.78 21.19
CA GLU A 58 -1.19 10.97 21.66
C GLU A 58 -0.64 11.80 20.49
N GLN A 59 -0.13 11.14 19.46
CA GLN A 59 0.36 11.81 18.26
C GLN A 59 -0.79 12.46 17.46
N LEU A 60 -1.92 11.77 17.36
CA LEU A 60 -3.07 12.26 16.59
C LEU A 60 -3.78 13.40 17.30
N PHE A 61 -4.09 13.24 18.58
CA PHE A 61 -4.90 14.17 19.34
C PHE A 61 -4.12 15.10 20.26
N GLY A 62 -2.82 14.90 20.41
CA GLY A 62 -2.02 15.61 21.38
C GLY A 62 -2.26 15.14 22.80
N CYS A 63 -1.59 15.77 23.75
CA CYS A 63 -1.74 15.45 25.16
C CYS A 63 -1.62 16.67 26.06
N VAL A 64 -2.15 16.53 27.25
CA VAL A 64 -2.05 17.51 28.35
C VAL A 64 -1.13 16.93 29.41
N ARG A 65 -0.04 17.63 29.70
CA ARG A 65 0.93 17.24 30.70
C ARG A 65 0.97 18.23 31.82
N GLN A 66 1.11 17.75 33.04
CA GLN A 66 1.33 18.58 34.24
C GLN A 66 2.64 18.17 34.89
N PHE A 67 3.52 19.14 35.09
CA PHE A 67 4.80 18.92 35.77
C PHE A 67 5.02 20.09 36.76
N ASN A 68 5.26 19.76 38.03
CA ASN A 68 5.45 20.75 39.10
C ASN A 68 4.38 21.85 39.13
N GLY A 69 3.14 21.50 38.88
CA GLY A 69 2.02 22.46 38.84
C GLY A 69 1.86 23.23 37.53
N ALA A 70 2.86 23.21 36.65
CA ALA A 70 2.76 23.83 35.33
C ALA A 70 2.06 22.88 34.35
N ILE A 71 1.10 23.42 33.58
CA ILE A 71 0.33 22.70 32.56
C ILE A 71 0.96 23.00 31.21
N THR A 72 1.18 21.95 30.44
CA THR A 72 1.66 22.06 29.07
C THR A 72 0.69 21.32 28.15
N LEU A 73 0.25 21.99 27.10
CA LEU A 73 -0.54 21.41 26.02
C LEU A 73 0.40 21.07 24.86
N GLN A 74 0.41 19.81 24.48
CA GLN A 74 1.17 19.34 23.33
C GLN A 74 0.19 19.11 22.18
N PRO A 75 0.30 19.85 21.05
CA PRO A 75 -0.60 19.68 19.93
C PRO A 75 -0.35 18.34 19.21
N GLY A 76 -1.43 17.71 18.73
CA GLY A 76 -1.35 16.56 17.84
C GLY A 76 -1.55 16.95 16.38
N LEU A 77 -1.56 15.94 15.51
CA LEU A 77 -1.73 16.14 14.06
C LEU A 77 -3.06 16.79 13.70
N VAL A 78 -4.12 16.53 14.47
CA VAL A 78 -5.43 17.18 14.27
C VAL A 78 -5.31 18.70 14.44
N HIS A 79 -4.53 19.17 15.40
CA HIS A 79 -4.29 20.61 15.60
C HIS A 79 -3.46 21.18 14.45
N GLN A 80 -2.40 20.49 14.04
CA GLN A 80 -1.54 20.94 12.95
C GLN A 80 -2.28 20.98 11.62
N ALA A 81 -3.23 20.06 11.40
CA ALA A 81 -4.05 19.99 10.20
C ALA A 81 -5.32 20.86 10.26
N ASN A 82 -5.59 21.52 11.38
CA ASN A 82 -6.79 22.33 11.53
C ASN A 82 -6.85 23.44 10.48
N GLY A 83 -7.98 23.54 9.81
CA GLY A 83 -8.16 24.42 8.67
C GLY A 83 -7.66 23.89 7.36
N GLY A 84 -7.17 22.66 7.29
CA GLY A 84 -6.60 22.03 6.12
C GLY A 84 -7.05 20.59 5.96
N VAL A 85 -6.08 19.73 5.69
CA VAL A 85 -6.30 18.33 5.31
C VAL A 85 -5.41 17.41 6.14
N LEU A 86 -6.02 16.39 6.69
CA LEU A 86 -5.33 15.28 7.35
C LEU A 86 -5.44 14.03 6.48
N VAL A 87 -4.31 13.53 6.02
CA VAL A 87 -4.20 12.29 5.22
C VAL A 87 -3.75 11.18 6.15
N LEU A 88 -4.56 10.15 6.30
CA LEU A 88 -4.28 9.01 7.18
C LEU A 88 -4.35 7.70 6.40
N SER A 89 -3.48 6.77 6.78
CA SER A 89 -3.60 5.40 6.34
C SER A 89 -4.81 4.74 7.00
N LEU A 90 -5.64 4.13 6.19
CA LEU A 90 -6.82 3.40 6.66
C LEU A 90 -6.42 2.21 7.54
N ARG A 91 -5.26 1.62 7.29
CA ARG A 91 -4.67 0.55 8.10
C ARG A 91 -4.54 0.94 9.57
N THR A 92 -4.11 2.17 9.85
CA THR A 92 -4.02 2.68 11.23
C THR A 92 -5.37 2.71 11.92
N LEU A 93 -6.40 3.18 11.21
CA LEU A 93 -7.75 3.32 11.78
C LEU A 93 -8.44 1.97 11.98
N LEU A 94 -8.23 1.03 11.07
CA LEU A 94 -8.75 -0.35 11.22
C LEU A 94 -8.07 -1.10 12.37
N ALA A 95 -6.78 -0.87 12.57
CA ALA A 95 -6.05 -1.45 13.70
C ALA A 95 -6.42 -0.82 15.06
N GLN A 96 -6.89 0.44 15.05
CA GLN A 96 -7.22 1.21 16.25
C GLN A 96 -8.60 1.90 16.10
N PRO A 97 -9.71 1.14 16.13
CA PRO A 97 -11.05 1.68 15.85
C PRO A 97 -11.46 2.87 16.75
N LEU A 98 -10.97 2.92 17.99
CA LEU A 98 -11.27 4.02 18.92
C LEU A 98 -10.71 5.35 18.44
N LEU A 99 -9.59 5.37 17.73
CA LEU A 99 -9.07 6.59 17.11
C LEU A 99 -10.06 7.15 16.08
N TRP A 100 -10.60 6.25 15.25
CA TRP A 100 -11.57 6.62 14.25
C TRP A 100 -12.85 7.17 14.87
N VAL A 101 -13.42 6.49 15.86
CA VAL A 101 -14.65 6.94 16.53
C VAL A 101 -14.47 8.35 17.11
N ARG A 102 -13.32 8.61 17.74
CA ARG A 102 -13.01 9.92 18.31
C ARG A 102 -12.83 10.98 17.23
N LEU A 103 -12.05 10.70 16.20
CA LEU A 103 -11.79 11.60 15.08
C LEU A 103 -13.08 11.97 14.35
N LYS A 104 -13.90 10.98 14.02
CA LYS A 104 -15.22 11.14 13.40
C LYS A 104 -16.11 12.09 14.20
N ASN A 105 -16.21 11.88 15.51
CA ASN A 105 -17.01 12.74 16.38
C ASN A 105 -16.52 14.20 16.37
N MET A 106 -15.21 14.41 16.40
CA MET A 106 -14.63 15.75 16.37
C MET A 106 -14.90 16.46 15.03
N VAL A 107 -14.72 15.77 13.93
CA VAL A 107 -14.95 16.32 12.58
C VAL A 107 -16.43 16.60 12.34
N THR A 108 -17.30 15.68 12.71
CA THR A 108 -18.76 15.87 12.55
C THR A 108 -19.28 17.03 13.36
N ARG A 109 -18.74 17.23 14.57
CA ARG A 109 -19.13 18.35 15.45
C ARG A 109 -18.38 19.64 15.15
N GLN A 110 -17.40 19.61 14.26
CA GLN A 110 -16.51 20.72 13.95
C GLN A 110 -15.87 21.33 15.23
N ARG A 111 -15.51 20.46 16.16
CA ARG A 111 -15.01 20.85 17.47
C ARG A 111 -14.00 19.83 17.99
N PHE A 112 -12.86 20.32 18.44
CA PHE A 112 -11.87 19.51 19.14
C PHE A 112 -12.07 19.65 20.65
N ASP A 113 -12.27 18.53 21.33
CA ASP A 113 -12.35 18.43 22.77
C ASP A 113 -11.13 17.69 23.30
N TRP A 114 -10.43 18.28 24.26
CA TRP A 114 -9.36 17.60 24.98
C TRP A 114 -9.96 16.51 25.86
N LEU A 115 -9.48 15.31 25.73
CA LEU A 115 -9.88 14.17 26.54
C LEU A 115 -8.65 13.58 27.22
N SER A 116 -8.84 13.05 28.41
CA SER A 116 -7.80 12.28 29.04
C SER A 116 -7.51 11.03 28.23
N MET A 117 -6.22 10.67 28.14
CA MET A 117 -5.80 9.41 27.52
C MET A 117 -6.03 8.21 28.42
N ASP A 118 -6.16 8.46 29.71
CA ASP A 118 -6.49 7.48 30.75
C ASP A 118 -7.81 7.88 31.37
N GLU A 119 -8.85 7.08 31.15
CA GLU A 119 -10.19 7.33 31.67
C GLU A 119 -10.24 7.39 33.21
N SER A 120 -9.29 6.74 33.88
CA SER A 120 -9.15 6.76 35.34
C SER A 120 -8.57 8.07 35.88
N ARG A 121 -8.00 8.90 35.01
CA ARG A 121 -7.34 10.16 35.39
C ARG A 121 -7.97 11.33 34.64
N PRO A 122 -8.78 12.16 35.28
CA PRO A 122 -9.34 13.33 34.64
C PRO A 122 -8.24 14.31 34.23
N LEU A 123 -8.56 15.18 33.27
CA LEU A 123 -7.66 16.26 32.91
C LEU A 123 -7.36 17.14 34.14
N PRO A 124 -6.13 17.63 34.30
CA PRO A 124 -5.72 18.42 35.46
C PRO A 124 -6.44 19.78 35.52
N VAL A 125 -7.00 20.23 34.41
CA VAL A 125 -7.68 21.50 34.26
C VAL A 125 -8.79 21.40 33.22
N SER A 126 -9.79 22.25 33.31
CA SER A 126 -10.79 22.39 32.26
C SER A 126 -10.19 23.17 31.08
N ILE A 127 -10.26 22.60 29.90
CA ILE A 127 -9.72 23.17 28.67
C ILE A 127 -10.86 23.45 27.71
N PRO A 128 -11.00 24.68 27.22
CA PRO A 128 -12.08 25.03 26.29
C PRO A 128 -11.90 24.27 24.96
N SER A 129 -13.02 23.90 24.37
CA SER A 129 -13.04 23.26 23.06
C SER A 129 -12.53 24.21 21.98
N MET A 130 -11.77 23.69 21.03
CA MET A 130 -11.27 24.47 19.90
C MET A 130 -12.17 24.24 18.67
N PRO A 131 -12.52 25.30 17.90
CA PRO A 131 -13.16 25.10 16.60
C PRO A 131 -12.28 24.26 15.68
N LEU A 132 -12.90 23.31 14.97
CA LEU A 132 -12.21 22.40 14.06
C LEU A 132 -12.83 22.46 12.67
N SER A 133 -12.01 22.77 11.67
CA SER A 133 -12.36 22.67 10.26
C SER A 133 -11.33 21.79 9.57
N LEU A 134 -11.66 20.51 9.42
CA LEU A 134 -10.71 19.51 8.96
C LEU A 134 -11.34 18.65 7.88
N LYS A 135 -10.63 18.52 6.77
CA LYS A 135 -10.91 17.50 5.75
C LYS A 135 -10.05 16.28 6.02
N ILE A 136 -10.64 15.10 5.92
CA ILE A 136 -9.92 13.85 6.10
C ILE A 136 -9.83 13.15 4.74
N ILE A 137 -8.63 12.68 4.41
CA ILE A 137 -8.39 11.78 3.29
C ILE A 137 -7.89 10.45 3.86
N LEU A 138 -8.62 9.40 3.58
CA LEU A 138 -8.25 8.04 3.96
C LEU A 138 -7.63 7.35 2.76
N VAL A 139 -6.44 6.79 2.96
CA VAL A 139 -5.68 6.08 1.93
C VAL A 139 -5.54 4.63 2.34
N GLY A 140 -5.91 3.73 1.44
CA GLY A 140 -5.83 2.29 1.69
C GLY A 140 -5.98 1.48 0.42
N GLU A 141 -5.77 0.19 0.54
CA GLU A 141 -6.04 -0.78 -0.51
C GLU A 141 -7.54 -1.03 -0.64
N ARG A 142 -7.99 -1.58 -1.78
CA ARG A 142 -9.41 -1.84 -2.04
C ARG A 142 -10.08 -2.69 -0.95
N GLU A 143 -9.40 -3.73 -0.47
CA GLU A 143 -9.92 -4.58 0.61
C GLU A 143 -10.15 -3.78 1.89
N SER A 144 -9.18 -2.97 2.30
CA SER A 144 -9.31 -2.10 3.47
C SER A 144 -10.41 -1.05 3.30
N LEU A 145 -10.62 -0.54 2.08
CA LEU A 145 -11.72 0.38 1.78
C LEU A 145 -13.06 -0.33 1.83
N ALA A 146 -13.15 -1.58 1.38
CA ALA A 146 -14.37 -2.40 1.49
C ALA A 146 -14.74 -2.64 2.96
N ASP A 147 -13.76 -3.05 3.78
CA ASP A 147 -13.97 -3.24 5.24
C ASP A 147 -14.45 -1.94 5.90
N PHE A 148 -13.85 -0.81 5.51
CA PHE A 148 -14.26 0.50 6.03
C PHE A 148 -15.69 0.88 5.59
N GLN A 149 -16.09 0.58 4.35
CA GLN A 149 -17.43 0.83 3.86
C GLN A 149 -18.49 0.00 4.63
N GLU A 150 -18.17 -1.23 4.98
CA GLU A 150 -19.05 -2.05 5.83
C GLU A 150 -19.18 -1.50 7.24
N MET A 151 -18.08 -0.98 7.79
CA MET A 151 -18.05 -0.40 9.14
C MET A 151 -18.76 0.96 9.20
N GLU A 152 -18.68 1.77 8.14
CA GLU A 152 -19.13 3.17 8.08
C GLU A 152 -19.94 3.49 6.81
N PRO A 153 -21.06 2.81 6.57
CA PRO A 153 -21.79 2.92 5.29
C PRO A 153 -22.32 4.33 5.02
N GLU A 154 -22.73 5.07 6.05
CA GLU A 154 -23.27 6.43 5.89
C GLU A 154 -22.19 7.44 5.48
N LEU A 155 -20.98 7.30 6.03
CA LEU A 155 -19.85 8.15 5.66
C LEU A 155 -19.29 7.78 4.29
N ALA A 156 -19.20 6.50 4.01
CA ALA A 156 -18.75 6.02 2.72
C ALA A 156 -19.65 6.52 1.57
N ALA A 157 -20.96 6.59 1.80
CA ALA A 157 -21.92 7.13 0.82
C ALA A 157 -21.74 8.63 0.54
N GLN A 158 -21.12 9.36 1.46
CA GLN A 158 -20.86 10.81 1.32
C GLN A 158 -19.41 11.11 0.90
N ALA A 159 -18.52 10.12 0.97
CA ALA A 159 -17.13 10.29 0.61
C ALA A 159 -16.93 10.38 -0.90
N ILE A 160 -15.94 11.17 -1.30
CA ILE A 160 -15.48 11.21 -2.70
C ILE A 160 -14.44 10.13 -2.86
N TYR A 161 -14.75 9.16 -3.71
CA TYR A 161 -13.81 8.09 -4.07
C TYR A 161 -12.86 8.56 -5.15
N SER A 162 -11.57 8.19 -5.01
CA SER A 162 -10.54 8.40 -6.01
C SER A 162 -9.60 7.20 -6.01
N GLU A 163 -9.18 6.80 -7.19
CA GLU A 163 -8.27 5.67 -7.40
C GLU A 163 -7.14 6.11 -8.34
N TYR A 164 -5.99 5.49 -8.23
CA TYR A 164 -4.86 5.72 -9.13
C TYR A 164 -4.25 4.38 -9.52
N GLU A 165 -3.61 4.35 -10.66
CA GLU A 165 -2.80 3.21 -11.08
C GLU A 165 -1.38 3.34 -10.52
N ASP A 166 -0.84 2.21 -10.08
CA ASP A 166 0.55 2.09 -9.64
C ASP A 166 1.50 1.67 -10.78
N THR A 167 1.02 1.79 -12.01
CA THR A 167 1.76 1.51 -13.24
C THR A 167 1.81 2.71 -14.16
N LEU A 168 2.88 2.81 -14.96
CA LEU A 168 3.09 3.82 -15.98
C LEU A 168 3.15 3.15 -17.33
N GLN A 169 2.24 3.52 -18.23
CA GLN A 169 2.35 3.14 -19.63
C GLN A 169 3.42 3.99 -20.31
N PHE A 170 4.45 3.35 -20.85
CA PHE A 170 5.54 4.05 -21.55
C PHE A 170 5.35 3.94 -23.07
N ALA A 171 4.53 4.84 -23.62
CA ALA A 171 4.26 4.89 -25.04
C ALA A 171 5.36 5.59 -25.86
N ASP A 172 6.20 6.37 -25.21
CA ASP A 172 7.24 7.20 -25.82
C ASP A 172 8.52 7.32 -24.97
N ALA A 173 9.55 7.87 -25.58
CA ALA A 173 10.86 8.05 -24.93
C ALA A 173 10.82 9.06 -23.77
N ASP A 174 9.92 10.02 -23.78
CA ASP A 174 9.83 11.04 -22.73
C ASP A 174 9.22 10.44 -21.46
N THR A 175 8.22 9.60 -21.61
CA THR A 175 7.60 8.87 -20.49
C THR A 175 8.59 7.88 -19.86
N LEU A 176 9.34 7.14 -20.68
CA LEU A 176 10.39 6.25 -20.20
C LEU A 176 11.49 7.03 -19.44
N LYS A 177 11.89 8.18 -20.00
CA LYS A 177 12.88 9.06 -19.35
C LYS A 177 12.39 9.57 -18.01
N ALA A 178 11.13 9.97 -17.92
CA ALA A 178 10.51 10.39 -16.65
C ALA A 178 10.54 9.28 -15.61
N TRP A 179 10.27 8.02 -16.01
CA TRP A 179 10.39 6.88 -15.12
C TRP A 179 11.82 6.64 -14.66
N CYS A 180 12.79 6.71 -15.55
CA CYS A 180 14.21 6.60 -15.20
C CYS A 180 14.64 7.70 -14.21
N GLN A 181 14.17 8.94 -14.41
CA GLN A 181 14.41 10.05 -13.49
C GLN A 181 13.80 9.80 -12.11
N TRP A 182 12.58 9.26 -12.07
CA TRP A 182 11.93 8.89 -10.82
C TRP A 182 12.71 7.78 -10.08
N VAL A 183 13.18 6.76 -10.79
CA VAL A 183 14.04 5.71 -10.22
C VAL A 183 15.32 6.30 -9.63
N TRP A 184 15.96 7.18 -10.38
CA TRP A 184 17.19 7.87 -9.94
C TRP A 184 16.96 8.72 -8.69
N GLN A 185 15.85 9.45 -8.62
CA GLN A 185 15.46 10.22 -7.45
C GLN A 185 15.23 9.32 -6.22
N ASN A 186 14.61 8.15 -6.41
CA ASN A 186 14.46 7.17 -5.32
C ASN A 186 15.82 6.65 -4.83
N ALA A 187 16.75 6.36 -5.73
CA ALA A 187 18.12 5.96 -5.34
C ALA A 187 18.80 7.03 -4.49
N GLN A 188 18.72 8.30 -4.90
CA GLN A 188 19.28 9.44 -4.15
C GLN A 188 18.64 9.61 -2.78
N GLN A 189 17.31 9.51 -2.66
CA GLN A 189 16.60 9.62 -1.39
C GLN A 189 16.96 8.49 -0.41
N LEU A 190 17.32 7.34 -0.94
CA LEU A 190 17.73 6.16 -0.16
C LEU A 190 19.23 6.11 0.11
N GLU A 191 20.00 7.09 -0.37
CA GLU A 191 21.45 7.11 -0.31
C GLU A 191 22.09 5.85 -0.94
N LEU A 192 21.49 5.36 -2.03
CA LEU A 192 21.94 4.19 -2.77
C LEU A 192 22.58 4.61 -4.10
N PRO A 193 23.49 3.76 -4.64
CA PRO A 193 23.97 3.92 -6.00
C PRO A 193 22.82 3.92 -7.02
N GLY A 194 22.88 4.82 -8.00
CA GLY A 194 21.92 4.83 -9.10
C GLY A 194 22.28 3.80 -10.19
N PRO A 195 21.33 3.42 -11.07
CA PRO A 195 21.59 2.52 -12.16
C PRO A 195 22.54 3.13 -13.20
N ALA A 196 23.58 2.40 -13.59
CA ALA A 196 24.42 2.70 -14.74
C ALA A 196 23.68 2.45 -16.06
N ALA A 197 24.24 2.91 -17.16
CA ALA A 197 23.59 2.81 -18.47
C ALA A 197 23.24 1.36 -18.88
N ASP A 198 24.07 0.41 -18.55
CA ASP A 198 23.91 -1.02 -18.85
C ASP A 198 22.95 -1.76 -17.90
N ALA A 199 22.60 -1.17 -16.78
CA ALA A 199 21.64 -1.71 -15.83
C ALA A 199 20.18 -1.43 -16.23
N TRP A 200 19.90 -0.34 -16.96
CA TRP A 200 18.55 0.07 -17.31
C TRP A 200 17.73 -0.98 -18.07
N PRO A 201 18.27 -1.65 -19.11
CA PRO A 201 17.51 -2.69 -19.81
C PRO A 201 17.02 -3.78 -18.87
N LEU A 202 17.87 -4.24 -17.95
CA LEU A 202 17.54 -5.28 -17.00
C LEU A 202 16.47 -4.82 -15.99
N LEU A 203 16.56 -3.58 -15.54
CA LEU A 203 15.58 -3.03 -14.61
C LEU A 203 14.22 -2.82 -15.27
N ILE A 204 14.21 -2.40 -16.54
CA ILE A 204 12.99 -2.29 -17.36
C ILE A 204 12.37 -3.67 -17.58
N ASP A 205 13.15 -4.67 -17.95
CA ASP A 205 12.67 -6.05 -18.12
C ASP A 205 12.05 -6.60 -16.82
N GLU A 206 12.66 -6.35 -15.68
CA GLU A 206 12.08 -6.75 -14.39
C GLU A 206 10.81 -5.94 -14.05
N GLY A 207 10.76 -4.66 -14.46
CA GLY A 207 9.58 -3.84 -14.30
C GLY A 207 8.38 -4.35 -15.10
N THR A 208 8.58 -4.67 -16.38
CA THR A 208 7.53 -5.23 -17.24
C THR A 208 7.09 -6.63 -16.79
N ARG A 209 8.01 -7.43 -16.25
CA ARG A 209 7.64 -8.72 -15.63
C ARG A 209 6.79 -8.52 -14.38
N TYR A 210 7.09 -7.51 -13.58
CA TYR A 210 6.33 -7.22 -12.37
C TYR A 210 4.90 -6.77 -12.69
N THR A 211 4.73 -5.92 -13.70
CA THR A 211 3.41 -5.45 -14.12
C THR A 211 2.63 -6.50 -14.93
N GLY A 212 3.31 -7.49 -15.50
CA GLY A 212 2.70 -8.50 -16.37
C GLY A 212 2.37 -7.98 -17.79
N ASP A 213 2.81 -6.77 -18.11
CA ASP A 213 2.57 -6.10 -19.38
C ASP A 213 3.86 -5.45 -19.88
N GLN A 214 4.26 -5.77 -21.11
CA GLN A 214 5.50 -5.28 -21.72
C GLN A 214 5.47 -3.77 -22.07
N GLU A 215 4.32 -3.12 -22.00
CA GLU A 215 4.13 -1.69 -22.27
C GLU A 215 4.01 -0.86 -20.98
N THR A 216 4.08 -1.49 -19.82
CA THR A 216 3.91 -0.81 -18.53
C THR A 216 5.10 -1.02 -17.59
N LEU A 217 5.38 -0.01 -16.77
CA LEU A 217 6.40 -0.02 -15.74
C LEU A 217 5.80 0.31 -14.38
N PRO A 218 6.31 -0.28 -13.29
CA PRO A 218 5.76 -0.05 -11.96
C PRO A 218 6.11 1.34 -11.42
N LEU A 219 5.16 1.96 -10.72
CA LEU A 219 5.31 3.19 -9.94
C LEU A 219 5.35 2.92 -8.43
N SER A 220 5.54 1.67 -8.02
CA SER A 220 5.63 1.27 -6.63
C SER A 220 6.99 1.64 -6.02
N PRO A 221 7.05 2.56 -5.03
CA PRO A 221 8.29 2.87 -4.34
C PRO A 221 8.87 1.67 -3.59
N LEU A 222 8.05 0.75 -3.10
CA LEU A 222 8.49 -0.47 -2.41
C LEU A 222 9.20 -1.41 -3.37
N TRP A 223 8.63 -1.59 -4.57
CA TRP A 223 9.24 -2.44 -5.59
C TRP A 223 10.61 -1.89 -6.00
N ILE A 224 10.70 -0.61 -6.35
CA ILE A 224 11.96 -0.02 -6.79
C ILE A 224 13.01 0.01 -5.68
N THR A 225 12.61 0.30 -4.44
CA THR A 225 13.49 0.24 -3.27
C THR A 225 14.11 -1.15 -3.11
N ARG A 226 13.31 -2.21 -3.30
CA ARG A 226 13.81 -3.58 -3.26
C ARG A 226 14.83 -3.84 -4.36
N GLN A 227 14.54 -3.45 -5.62
CA GLN A 227 15.47 -3.63 -6.73
C GLN A 227 16.81 -2.95 -6.45
N LEU A 228 16.77 -1.67 -6.07
CA LEU A 228 17.97 -0.88 -5.81
C LEU A 228 18.80 -1.42 -4.64
N ARG A 229 18.16 -1.78 -3.52
CA ARG A 229 18.87 -2.31 -2.34
C ARG A 229 19.50 -3.66 -2.60
N GLU A 230 18.78 -4.57 -3.28
CA GLU A 230 19.34 -5.88 -3.60
C GLU A 230 20.49 -5.79 -4.60
N ALA A 231 20.38 -4.90 -5.61
CA ALA A 231 21.45 -4.72 -6.60
C ALA A 231 22.67 -3.99 -6.00
N ALA A 232 22.46 -3.01 -5.15
CA ALA A 232 23.53 -2.28 -4.46
C ALA A 232 24.42 -3.21 -3.62
N ALA A 233 23.89 -4.32 -3.09
CA ALA A 233 24.66 -5.30 -2.34
C ALA A 233 25.77 -6.02 -3.19
N PHE A 234 25.67 -5.95 -4.51
CA PHE A 234 26.63 -6.52 -5.47
C PHE A 234 27.40 -5.44 -6.23
N CYS A 235 27.26 -4.18 -5.82
CA CYS A 235 27.92 -3.06 -6.44
C CYS A 235 29.26 -2.80 -5.74
N GLU A 236 30.35 -2.75 -6.52
CA GLU A 236 31.70 -2.42 -6.02
C GLU A 236 32.06 -0.94 -6.20
N GLY A 237 31.18 -0.15 -6.86
CA GLY A 237 31.41 1.25 -7.23
C GLY A 237 30.28 2.19 -6.82
N GLU A 238 30.25 3.35 -7.46
CA GLU A 238 29.26 4.41 -7.20
C GLU A 238 27.94 4.24 -7.98
N GLU A 239 27.91 3.28 -8.94
CA GLU A 239 26.74 3.00 -9.78
C GLU A 239 26.43 1.49 -9.82
N ILE A 240 25.15 1.16 -9.89
CA ILE A 240 24.68 -0.21 -10.08
C ILE A 240 24.89 -0.58 -11.55
N THR A 241 25.85 -1.43 -11.81
CA THR A 241 26.18 -1.92 -13.16
C THR A 241 25.20 -3.01 -13.63
N GLY A 242 25.19 -3.28 -14.95
CA GLY A 242 24.46 -4.42 -15.51
C GLY A 242 24.91 -5.76 -14.91
N GLU A 243 26.20 -5.92 -14.62
CA GLU A 243 26.74 -7.11 -13.96
C GLU A 243 26.19 -7.28 -12.53
N ALA A 244 26.13 -6.20 -11.76
CA ALA A 244 25.53 -6.20 -10.41
C ALA A 244 24.04 -6.59 -10.48
N MET A 245 23.29 -6.05 -11.45
CA MET A 245 21.89 -6.42 -11.68
C MET A 245 21.75 -7.90 -12.07
N GLN A 246 22.54 -8.40 -13.00
CA GLN A 246 22.51 -9.81 -13.40
C GLN A 246 22.83 -10.74 -12.23
N THR A 247 23.85 -10.40 -11.44
CA THR A 247 24.22 -11.17 -10.25
C THR A 247 23.10 -11.20 -9.24
N MET A 248 22.48 -10.05 -8.97
CA MET A 248 21.32 -9.94 -8.09
C MET A 248 20.17 -10.83 -8.57
N LEU A 249 19.80 -10.74 -9.86
CA LEU A 249 18.74 -11.53 -10.45
C LEU A 249 19.02 -13.03 -10.38
N ALA A 250 20.24 -13.47 -10.70
CA ALA A 250 20.64 -14.86 -10.60
C ALA A 250 20.54 -15.39 -9.15
N ARG A 251 20.97 -14.59 -8.17
CA ARG A 251 20.85 -14.94 -6.75
C ARG A 251 19.40 -14.99 -6.29
N ARG A 252 18.56 -14.10 -6.80
CA ARG A 252 17.13 -14.12 -6.52
C ARG A 252 16.46 -15.37 -7.08
N VAL A 253 16.72 -15.72 -8.35
CA VAL A 253 16.22 -16.95 -8.97
C VAL A 253 16.62 -18.16 -8.16
N TRP A 254 17.87 -18.24 -7.71
CA TRP A 254 18.34 -19.35 -6.88
C TRP A 254 17.61 -19.42 -5.53
N ARG A 255 17.43 -18.29 -4.84
CA ARG A 255 16.72 -18.27 -3.54
C ARG A 255 15.24 -18.66 -3.66
N GLU A 256 14.61 -18.20 -4.72
CA GLU A 256 13.16 -18.36 -4.96
C GLU A 256 12.84 -19.64 -5.76
N GLY A 257 13.84 -20.37 -6.25
CA GLY A 257 13.68 -21.50 -7.13
C GLY A 257 13.40 -22.84 -6.45
N TYR A 258 13.49 -22.92 -5.12
CA TYR A 258 13.44 -24.20 -4.42
C TYR A 258 12.20 -25.06 -4.74
N LEU A 259 11.01 -24.46 -4.76
CA LEU A 259 9.80 -25.21 -5.09
C LEU A 259 9.77 -25.70 -6.53
N ALA A 260 10.16 -24.85 -7.48
CA ALA A 260 10.27 -25.24 -8.89
C ALA A 260 11.31 -26.37 -9.11
N GLU A 261 12.44 -26.33 -8.39
CA GLU A 261 13.44 -27.41 -8.43
C GLU A 261 12.90 -28.71 -7.85
N ARG A 262 12.13 -28.66 -6.75
CA ARG A 262 11.49 -29.86 -6.19
C ARG A 262 10.49 -30.50 -7.16
N MET A 263 9.66 -29.70 -7.82
CA MET A 263 8.74 -30.19 -8.85
C MET A 263 9.48 -30.80 -10.02
N GLN A 264 10.57 -30.19 -10.45
CA GLN A 264 11.44 -30.74 -11.49
C GLN A 264 12.07 -32.10 -11.08
N ASP A 265 12.48 -32.21 -9.81
CA ASP A 265 13.03 -33.47 -9.29
C ASP A 265 11.99 -34.60 -9.32
N GLU A 266 10.71 -34.33 -9.04
CA GLU A 266 9.64 -35.33 -9.11
C GLU A 266 9.45 -35.85 -10.54
N ILE A 267 9.60 -34.98 -11.54
CA ILE A 267 9.56 -35.40 -12.95
C ILE A 267 10.79 -36.22 -13.27
N LEU A 268 12.00 -35.77 -12.87
CA LEU A 268 13.25 -36.51 -13.13
C LEU A 268 13.33 -37.86 -12.41
N GLN A 269 12.62 -38.02 -11.29
CA GLN A 269 12.49 -39.26 -10.53
C GLN A 269 11.34 -40.14 -11.03
N GLU A 270 10.68 -39.75 -12.12
CA GLU A 270 9.55 -40.48 -12.71
C GLU A 270 8.34 -40.62 -11.76
N GLN A 271 8.21 -39.76 -10.76
CA GLN A 271 7.03 -39.69 -9.91
C GLN A 271 5.89 -38.99 -10.66
N ILE A 272 6.21 -37.96 -11.42
CA ILE A 272 5.30 -37.31 -12.39
C ILE A 272 5.80 -37.73 -13.79
N LEU A 273 4.94 -38.45 -14.51
CA LEU A 273 5.27 -38.99 -15.83
C LEU A 273 5.03 -37.93 -16.91
N ILE A 274 6.07 -37.43 -17.52
CA ILE A 274 6.05 -36.51 -18.67
C ILE A 274 6.84 -37.16 -19.80
N GLU A 275 6.19 -37.37 -20.93
CA GLU A 275 6.86 -37.87 -22.14
C GLU A 275 7.30 -36.70 -23.00
N THR A 276 8.58 -36.62 -23.33
CA THR A 276 9.13 -35.54 -24.16
C THR A 276 9.41 -35.97 -25.60
N GLU A 277 9.34 -37.28 -25.90
CA GLU A 277 9.58 -37.87 -27.19
C GLU A 277 8.46 -38.83 -27.58
N GLY A 278 8.30 -39.05 -28.89
CA GLY A 278 7.33 -39.97 -29.42
C GLY A 278 5.91 -39.40 -29.57
N GLU A 279 4.97 -40.25 -29.91
CA GLU A 279 3.53 -39.93 -30.07
C GLU A 279 2.70 -40.96 -29.31
N CYS A 280 1.69 -40.52 -28.61
CA CYS A 280 0.73 -41.36 -27.90
C CYS A 280 -0.71 -40.83 -28.10
N VAL A 281 -1.58 -41.73 -28.54
CA VAL A 281 -3.00 -41.38 -28.72
C VAL A 281 -3.66 -41.22 -27.36
N GLY A 282 -4.39 -40.14 -27.17
CA GLY A 282 -5.08 -39.83 -25.94
C GLY A 282 -4.17 -39.30 -24.83
N GLN A 283 -3.00 -38.80 -25.16
CA GLN A 283 -2.12 -38.10 -24.21
C GLN A 283 -1.64 -36.75 -24.75
N ILE A 284 -1.55 -35.76 -23.89
CA ILE A 284 -0.96 -34.46 -24.17
C ILE A 284 -0.23 -33.96 -22.94
N ASN A 285 0.86 -33.24 -23.14
CA ASN A 285 1.50 -32.50 -22.07
C ASN A 285 0.83 -31.14 -21.98
N ALA A 286 0.46 -30.75 -20.76
CA ALA A 286 -0.08 -29.44 -20.40
C ALA A 286 0.92 -28.70 -19.53
N LEU A 287 0.75 -27.39 -19.47
CA LEU A 287 1.48 -26.52 -18.57
C LEU A 287 0.50 -25.83 -17.62
N SER A 288 0.74 -25.99 -16.35
CA SER A 288 0.03 -25.26 -15.29
C SER A 288 0.93 -24.18 -14.74
N VAL A 289 0.38 -23.00 -14.45
CA VAL A 289 1.07 -21.96 -13.69
C VAL A 289 0.63 -22.09 -12.24
N ILE A 290 1.60 -22.26 -11.37
CA ILE A 290 1.37 -22.47 -9.93
C ILE A 290 1.79 -21.24 -9.17
N GLU A 291 0.88 -20.75 -8.33
CA GLU A 291 1.11 -19.69 -7.37
C GLU A 291 0.88 -20.23 -5.97
N PHE A 292 1.91 -20.24 -5.14
CA PHE A 292 1.77 -20.62 -3.74
C PHE A 292 1.59 -19.38 -2.86
N PRO A 293 0.60 -19.36 -1.95
CA PRO A 293 0.45 -18.28 -0.98
C PRO A 293 1.75 -18.05 -0.20
N GLY A 294 2.24 -16.80 -0.21
CA GLY A 294 3.49 -16.42 0.44
C GLY A 294 4.76 -16.70 -0.37
N HIS A 295 4.68 -17.35 -1.53
CA HIS A 295 5.80 -17.49 -2.44
C HIS A 295 5.86 -16.30 -3.41
N PRO A 296 7.03 -15.67 -3.61
CA PRO A 296 7.13 -14.41 -4.33
C PRO A 296 7.02 -14.54 -5.85
N ARG A 297 7.02 -15.76 -6.38
CA ARG A 297 7.09 -16.01 -7.82
C ARG A 297 6.22 -17.19 -8.22
N ALA A 298 5.38 -16.97 -9.23
CA ALA A 298 4.73 -18.06 -9.94
C ALA A 298 5.75 -18.84 -10.80
N PHE A 299 5.52 -20.12 -11.00
CA PHE A 299 6.33 -20.96 -11.88
C PHE A 299 5.46 -21.95 -12.66
N GLY A 300 5.97 -22.40 -13.80
CA GLY A 300 5.29 -23.38 -14.65
C GLY A 300 5.58 -24.81 -14.19
N GLU A 301 4.55 -25.63 -14.12
CA GLU A 301 4.64 -27.07 -13.89
C GLU A 301 4.04 -27.81 -15.08
N PRO A 302 4.83 -28.68 -15.74
CA PRO A 302 4.29 -29.56 -16.76
C PRO A 302 3.48 -30.68 -16.12
N SER A 303 2.38 -31.04 -16.75
CA SER A 303 1.52 -32.14 -16.35
C SER A 303 1.07 -32.95 -17.56
N ARG A 304 0.80 -34.23 -17.37
CA ARG A 304 0.29 -35.10 -18.43
C ARG A 304 -1.22 -35.23 -18.30
N ILE A 305 -1.95 -34.89 -19.34
CA ILE A 305 -3.37 -35.14 -19.47
C ILE A 305 -3.56 -36.42 -20.30
N SER A 306 -4.27 -37.40 -19.76
CA SER A 306 -4.59 -38.63 -20.45
C SER A 306 -6.10 -38.76 -20.62
N CYS A 307 -6.50 -39.17 -21.83
CA CYS A 307 -7.91 -39.42 -22.17
C CYS A 307 -8.02 -40.89 -22.63
N VAL A 308 -8.92 -41.63 -21.98
CA VAL A 308 -9.18 -43.05 -22.29
C VAL A 308 -10.63 -43.21 -22.68
N VAL A 309 -10.88 -43.90 -23.78
CA VAL A 309 -12.26 -44.19 -24.22
C VAL A 309 -12.63 -45.58 -23.82
N HIS A 310 -13.74 -45.74 -23.11
CA HIS A 310 -14.32 -46.98 -22.70
C HIS A 310 -15.76 -47.10 -23.24
N ILE A 311 -16.21 -48.35 -23.42
CA ILE A 311 -17.60 -48.62 -23.66
C ILE A 311 -18.33 -48.49 -22.29
N GLY A 312 -19.24 -47.55 -22.20
CA GLY A 312 -19.99 -47.24 -20.97
C GLY A 312 -21.40 -46.76 -21.27
N ASP A 313 -22.13 -46.41 -20.26
CA ASP A 313 -23.56 -46.00 -20.33
C ASP A 313 -23.74 -44.57 -20.80
N GLY A 314 -22.65 -43.86 -21.11
CA GLY A 314 -22.65 -42.44 -21.55
C GLY A 314 -22.88 -41.43 -20.42
N GLU A 315 -22.72 -41.83 -19.17
CA GLU A 315 -22.80 -40.89 -18.04
C GLU A 315 -21.55 -40.02 -17.96
N PHE A 316 -21.75 -38.74 -17.81
CA PHE A 316 -20.70 -37.77 -17.56
C PHE A 316 -20.54 -37.58 -16.05
N ILE A 317 -19.34 -37.87 -15.54
CA ILE A 317 -19.01 -37.69 -14.13
C ILE A 317 -17.87 -36.71 -14.00
N ASP A 318 -18.17 -35.55 -13.42
CA ASP A 318 -17.17 -34.60 -13.00
C ASP A 318 -16.72 -34.89 -11.57
N VAL A 319 -15.52 -35.47 -11.42
CA VAL A 319 -14.94 -35.83 -10.12
C VAL A 319 -14.56 -34.59 -9.34
N GLU A 320 -14.08 -33.55 -10.01
CA GLU A 320 -13.66 -32.29 -9.40
C GLU A 320 -14.84 -31.58 -8.73
N ARG A 321 -15.99 -31.55 -9.37
CA ARG A 321 -17.23 -30.95 -8.82
C ARG A 321 -17.68 -31.64 -7.52
N LYS A 322 -17.37 -32.92 -7.35
CA LYS A 322 -17.68 -33.66 -6.13
C LYS A 322 -16.70 -33.37 -4.99
N ALA A 323 -15.46 -33.03 -5.35
CA ALA A 323 -14.37 -32.78 -4.40
C ALA A 323 -14.22 -31.28 -4.01
N GLU A 324 -14.88 -30.37 -4.75
CA GLU A 324 -14.84 -28.91 -4.56
C GLU A 324 -13.40 -28.32 -4.52
N LEU A 325 -12.45 -28.98 -5.20
CA LEU A 325 -11.05 -28.58 -5.24
C LEU A 325 -10.76 -27.55 -6.35
N GLY A 326 -11.58 -27.52 -7.41
CA GLY A 326 -11.43 -26.60 -8.54
C GLY A 326 -12.11 -25.25 -8.33
N GLY A 327 -11.48 -24.20 -8.84
CA GLY A 327 -12.08 -22.86 -8.82
C GLY A 327 -13.14 -22.65 -9.91
N ASN A 328 -13.74 -21.46 -9.94
CA ASN A 328 -14.80 -21.06 -10.87
C ASN A 328 -14.42 -21.22 -12.36
N ILE A 329 -13.15 -21.10 -12.70
CA ILE A 329 -12.64 -21.25 -14.08
C ILE A 329 -12.73 -22.73 -14.49
N HIS A 330 -12.36 -23.65 -13.62
CA HIS A 330 -12.50 -25.08 -13.86
C HIS A 330 -13.97 -25.47 -14.05
N ALA A 331 -14.85 -25.03 -13.17
CA ALA A 331 -16.29 -25.30 -13.29
C ALA A 331 -16.88 -24.78 -14.60
N LYS A 332 -16.45 -23.61 -15.05
CA LYS A 332 -16.85 -23.05 -16.36
C LYS A 332 -16.30 -23.88 -17.52
N GLY A 333 -15.05 -24.32 -17.44
CA GLY A 333 -14.44 -25.19 -18.46
C GLY A 333 -15.17 -26.51 -18.60
N MET A 334 -15.55 -27.14 -17.49
CA MET A 334 -16.32 -28.38 -17.46
C MET A 334 -17.71 -28.20 -18.05
N MET A 335 -18.40 -27.10 -17.78
CA MET A 335 -19.71 -26.81 -18.41
C MET A 335 -19.64 -26.58 -19.92
N ILE A 336 -18.50 -26.14 -20.43
CA ILE A 336 -18.28 -25.97 -21.89
C ILE A 336 -18.03 -27.31 -22.56
N MET A 337 -17.42 -28.28 -21.84
CA MET A 337 -17.11 -29.62 -22.37
C MET A 337 -18.32 -30.57 -22.32
N GLN A 338 -19.32 -30.33 -21.49
CA GLN A 338 -20.58 -31.04 -21.44
C GLN A 338 -21.46 -30.70 -22.65
#